data_6215aff4c2bf2bbd4da494b9bb2727f0
#
_entry.id   6215aff4c2bf2bbd4da494b9bb2727f0
#
_cell.length_a   1.000
_cell.length_b   1.000
_cell.length_c   1.000
_cell.angle_alpha   90.00
_cell.angle_beta   90.00
_cell.angle_gamma   90.00
#
_symmetry.space_group_name_H-M   'P 1'
#
loop_
_entity.id
_entity.type
_entity.pdbx_description
1 polymer ?
#
loop_
_entity_poly.entity_id
_entity_poly.type
_entity_poly.pdbx_seq_one_letter_code
_entity_poly.pdbx_strand_id
1 'polypeptide(L)'
;MTPAQRQVVFINAAHTFTHYCLLILATAVLAMIQQEPAIFGTEFGPVLTLGTAMFVTYGLGALPMGWLAARLGRHAMMTGFFLGTGFFMAAAGLMASPLGVGIALGLMGAFAAVYHPIGTAMLVEAAGDRVGRAMGVNGVFGNIGVATAPIMTAFIAAGLGWRWAFIIPGAVCFVVGLAYAREPEFDALKAGGGGRPFAPIPPVVVRRAVLILLAIAVVSGLVFNAYTLLIPKLMQERLARSPDLLPVVGLLAFVATICGGATQFTVGRMIDSRTLKAVFLPLGIAVVPGLIALSFLDGWAVLPVAGLVAACVFGQVTVNETMTARYIAPELRAKLYSIRFTIGFLGAALASPLVGFLHEATGSLAVAMLVLAGVAVVTLVCAFAFPDRPEELKPELWARAPEWREETAAQPAE
;
A
#
# COMPACT_ATOMS: atom_id res chain seq x y z
N MET A 1 -0.34 -22.01 20.48
CA MET A 1 -0.60 -21.62 19.07
C MET A 1 -0.21 -22.76 18.16
N THR A 2 -1.06 -23.09 17.18
CA THR A 2 -0.74 -24.07 16.13
C THR A 2 0.34 -23.52 15.18
N PRO A 3 1.04 -24.36 14.39
CA PRO A 3 2.00 -23.88 13.39
C PRO A 3 1.36 -22.89 12.40
N ALA A 4 0.14 -23.15 11.92
CA ALA A 4 -0.61 -22.23 11.06
C ALA A 4 -0.88 -20.87 11.72
N GLN A 5 -1.26 -20.85 12.99
CA GLN A 5 -1.49 -19.61 13.73
C GLN A 5 -0.20 -18.80 13.91
N ARG A 6 0.96 -19.46 14.19
CA ARG A 6 2.25 -18.77 14.27
C ARG A 6 2.64 -18.20 12.91
N GLN A 7 2.44 -18.95 11.84
CA GLN A 7 2.67 -18.46 10.47
C GLN A 7 1.87 -17.18 10.18
N VAL A 8 0.58 -17.16 10.52
CA VAL A 8 -0.29 -15.97 10.33
C VAL A 8 0.22 -14.78 11.14
N VAL A 9 0.73 -14.98 12.36
CA VAL A 9 1.30 -13.88 13.17
C VAL A 9 2.51 -13.28 12.49
N PHE A 10 3.45 -14.09 12.00
CA PHE A 10 4.63 -13.58 11.30
C PHE A 10 4.27 -12.90 9.98
N ILE A 11 3.31 -13.43 9.22
CA ILE A 11 2.83 -12.78 7.99
C ILE A 11 2.21 -11.41 8.30
N ASN A 12 1.43 -11.28 9.38
CA ASN A 12 0.87 -10.01 9.80
C ASN A 12 1.97 -9.02 10.24
N ALA A 13 2.97 -9.47 10.99
CA ALA A 13 4.14 -8.67 11.32
C ALA A 13 4.89 -8.22 10.05
N ALA A 14 5.08 -9.11 9.08
CA ALA A 14 5.69 -8.77 7.79
C ALA A 14 4.90 -7.68 7.05
N HIS A 15 3.56 -7.71 7.08
CA HIS A 15 2.73 -6.67 6.48
C HIS A 15 2.95 -5.30 7.14
N THR A 16 3.02 -5.29 8.47
CA THR A 16 3.35 -4.06 9.22
C THR A 16 4.72 -3.52 8.83
N PHE A 17 5.77 -4.35 8.81
CA PHE A 17 7.11 -3.90 8.43
C PHE A 17 7.19 -3.46 6.98
N THR A 18 6.49 -4.12 6.07
CA THR A 18 6.44 -3.71 4.65
C THR A 18 5.98 -2.27 4.49
N HIS A 19 4.84 -1.91 5.08
CA HIS A 19 4.33 -0.56 4.95
C HIS A 19 5.08 0.46 5.81
N TYR A 20 5.59 0.05 6.97
CA TYR A 20 6.45 0.89 7.80
C TYR A 20 7.72 1.31 7.04
N CYS A 21 8.43 0.36 6.46
CA CYS A 21 9.70 0.62 5.78
C CYS A 21 9.53 1.52 4.54
N LEU A 22 8.41 1.37 3.81
CA LEU A 22 8.13 2.21 2.63
C LEU A 22 7.83 3.67 2.99
N LEU A 23 7.40 3.96 4.23
CA LEU A 23 6.99 5.31 4.65
C LEU A 23 7.92 5.98 5.67
N ILE A 24 8.91 5.25 6.18
CA ILE A 24 9.84 5.77 7.19
C ILE A 24 10.56 7.04 6.73
N LEU A 25 11.01 7.10 5.47
CA LEU A 25 11.72 8.25 4.92
C LEU A 25 10.87 9.52 4.91
N ALA A 26 9.55 9.41 4.66
CA ALA A 26 8.66 10.56 4.58
C ALA A 26 8.68 11.47 5.82
N THR A 27 8.91 10.88 6.99
CA THR A 27 9.07 11.62 8.25
C THR A 27 10.53 11.84 8.60
N ALA A 28 11.39 10.85 8.35
CA ALA A 28 12.81 10.95 8.65
C ALA A 28 13.50 12.11 7.92
N VAL A 29 13.07 12.42 6.68
CA VAL A 29 13.59 13.53 5.90
C VAL A 29 13.51 14.87 6.65
N LEU A 30 12.45 15.10 7.43
CA LEU A 30 12.26 16.33 8.21
C LEU A 30 13.34 16.49 9.29
N ALA A 31 13.73 15.37 9.91
CA ALA A 31 14.82 15.34 10.88
C ALA A 31 16.20 15.40 10.22
N MET A 32 16.40 14.73 9.08
CA MET A 32 17.68 14.68 8.37
C MET A 32 18.13 16.06 7.91
N ILE A 33 17.24 16.84 7.28
CA ILE A 33 17.54 18.20 6.83
C ILE A 33 17.75 19.17 7.98
N GLN A 34 17.15 18.93 9.13
CA GLN A 34 17.29 19.76 10.33
C GLN A 34 18.58 19.43 11.12
N GLN A 35 18.86 18.13 11.32
CA GLN A 35 19.92 17.66 12.20
C GLN A 35 21.28 17.60 11.52
N GLU A 36 21.31 17.31 10.20
CA GLU A 36 22.56 17.18 9.43
C GLU A 36 22.49 17.93 8.08
N PRO A 37 22.19 19.25 8.08
CA PRO A 37 22.05 20.03 6.83
C PRO A 37 23.35 20.06 6.00
N ALA A 38 24.51 19.90 6.62
CA ALA A 38 25.79 19.83 5.92
C ALA A 38 25.91 18.59 5.00
N ILE A 39 25.16 17.51 5.30
CA ILE A 39 25.16 16.26 4.53
C ILE A 39 24.00 16.21 3.55
N PHE A 40 22.80 16.58 4.02
CA PHE A 40 21.54 16.39 3.28
C PHE A 40 21.02 17.67 2.62
N GLY A 41 21.63 18.83 2.90
CA GLY A 41 21.05 20.12 2.52
C GLY A 41 19.86 20.48 3.42
N THR A 42 19.16 21.54 3.04
CA THR A 42 17.99 22.08 3.76
C THR A 42 16.69 21.86 2.99
N GLU A 43 16.78 21.35 1.77
CA GLU A 43 15.65 21.16 0.88
C GLU A 43 14.99 19.79 1.07
N PHE A 44 13.68 19.78 1.12
CA PHE A 44 12.88 18.56 1.36
C PHE A 44 12.92 17.59 0.17
N GLY A 45 12.76 18.12 -1.05
CA GLY A 45 12.62 17.34 -2.28
C GLY A 45 13.81 16.43 -2.59
N PRO A 46 15.04 16.94 -2.62
CA PRO A 46 16.24 16.13 -2.91
C PRO A 46 16.40 14.94 -1.96
N VAL A 47 16.13 15.13 -0.67
CA VAL A 47 16.24 14.04 0.31
C VAL A 47 15.08 13.05 0.18
N LEU A 48 13.86 13.51 -0.08
CA LEU A 48 12.72 12.64 -0.32
C LEU A 48 12.94 11.74 -1.54
N THR A 49 13.61 12.25 -2.60
CA THR A 49 13.87 11.47 -3.83
C THR A 49 14.80 10.27 -3.60
N LEU A 50 15.55 10.21 -2.50
CA LEU A 50 16.32 9.02 -2.12
C LEU A 50 15.45 7.78 -1.98
N GLY A 51 14.16 7.94 -1.64
CA GLY A 51 13.17 6.88 -1.59
C GLY A 51 12.77 6.30 -2.96
N THR A 52 13.09 6.97 -4.06
CA THR A 52 12.73 6.49 -5.41
C THR A 52 13.32 5.10 -5.69
N ALA A 53 14.59 4.88 -5.35
CA ALA A 53 15.25 3.59 -5.53
C ALA A 53 14.51 2.46 -4.78
N MET A 54 14.02 2.73 -3.58
CA MET A 54 13.24 1.78 -2.78
C MET A 54 11.94 1.37 -3.48
N PHE A 55 11.17 2.31 -3.98
CA PHE A 55 9.91 2.01 -4.67
C PHE A 55 10.13 1.31 -6.01
N VAL A 56 11.18 1.66 -6.75
CA VAL A 56 11.57 0.99 -8.00
C VAL A 56 11.92 -0.48 -7.75
N THR A 57 12.81 -0.73 -6.80
CA THR A 57 13.25 -2.10 -6.48
C THR A 57 12.13 -2.92 -5.86
N TYR A 58 11.27 -2.30 -5.05
CA TYR A 58 10.08 -2.94 -4.51
C TYR A 58 9.09 -3.35 -5.61
N GLY A 59 8.76 -2.44 -6.54
CA GLY A 59 7.82 -2.71 -7.63
C GLY A 59 8.34 -3.74 -8.64
N LEU A 60 9.55 -3.55 -9.15
CA LEU A 60 10.18 -4.47 -10.09
C LEU A 60 10.55 -5.81 -9.45
N GLY A 61 10.98 -5.76 -8.18
CA GLY A 61 11.34 -6.95 -7.41
C GLY A 61 10.17 -7.92 -7.22
N ALA A 62 8.93 -7.45 -7.19
CA ALA A 62 7.78 -8.32 -7.04
C ALA A 62 7.59 -9.30 -8.23
N LEU A 63 8.07 -8.96 -9.43
CA LEU A 63 7.90 -9.77 -10.64
C LEU A 63 8.57 -11.17 -10.55
N PRO A 64 9.85 -11.29 -10.14
CA PRO A 64 10.52 -12.59 -10.11
C PRO A 64 10.16 -13.45 -8.89
N MET A 65 9.37 -12.95 -7.94
CA MET A 65 9.18 -13.62 -6.64
C MET A 65 8.55 -15.01 -6.76
N GLY A 66 7.60 -15.21 -7.67
CA GLY A 66 7.03 -16.54 -7.90
C GLY A 66 8.05 -17.57 -8.40
N TRP A 67 8.94 -17.16 -9.30
CA TRP A 67 10.01 -17.99 -9.82
C TRP A 67 11.10 -18.25 -8.75
N LEU A 68 11.46 -17.24 -7.97
CA LEU A 68 12.39 -17.39 -6.86
C LEU A 68 11.83 -18.33 -5.78
N ALA A 69 10.54 -18.22 -5.47
CA ALA A 69 9.89 -19.07 -4.49
C ALA A 69 9.89 -20.56 -4.89
N ALA A 70 9.78 -20.85 -6.19
CA ALA A 70 9.88 -22.22 -6.69
C ALA A 70 11.27 -22.83 -6.52
N ARG A 71 12.32 -21.99 -6.43
CA ARG A 71 13.72 -22.43 -6.28
C ARG A 71 14.22 -22.41 -4.84
N LEU A 72 13.90 -21.37 -4.10
CA LEU A 72 14.43 -21.12 -2.75
C LEU A 72 13.48 -21.60 -1.64
N GLY A 73 12.21 -21.85 -1.97
CA GLY A 73 11.16 -22.09 -0.97
C GLY A 73 10.63 -20.80 -0.35
N ARG A 74 9.34 -20.82 0.01
CA ARG A 74 8.63 -19.62 0.53
C ARG A 74 9.12 -19.24 1.93
N HIS A 75 9.46 -20.23 2.77
CA HIS A 75 9.98 -20.00 4.12
C HIS A 75 11.31 -19.23 4.05
N ALA A 76 12.26 -19.67 3.22
CA ALA A 76 13.54 -19.00 3.03
C ALA A 76 13.37 -17.59 2.49
N MET A 77 12.43 -17.37 1.56
CA MET A 77 12.14 -16.03 1.04
C MET A 77 11.56 -15.09 2.09
N MET A 78 10.61 -15.55 2.93
CA MET A 78 10.09 -14.73 4.04
C MET A 78 11.13 -14.48 5.12
N THR A 79 12.04 -15.43 5.37
CA THR A 79 13.21 -15.20 6.21
C THR A 79 14.10 -14.09 5.62
N GLY A 80 14.38 -14.19 4.32
CA GLY A 80 15.11 -13.16 3.57
C GLY A 80 14.43 -11.78 3.63
N PHE A 81 13.09 -11.74 3.53
CA PHE A 81 12.32 -10.52 3.72
C PHE A 81 12.65 -9.84 5.06
N PHE A 82 12.49 -10.55 6.18
CA PHE A 82 12.72 -9.95 7.49
C PHE A 82 14.19 -9.55 7.71
N LEU A 83 15.12 -10.46 7.41
CA LEU A 83 16.54 -10.22 7.64
C LEU A 83 17.08 -9.13 6.73
N GLY A 84 16.78 -9.19 5.42
CA GLY A 84 17.24 -8.20 4.45
C GLY A 84 16.60 -6.82 4.65
N THR A 85 15.27 -6.76 4.80
CA THR A 85 14.57 -5.50 5.06
C THR A 85 15.07 -4.86 6.37
N GLY A 86 15.18 -5.65 7.45
CA GLY A 86 15.66 -5.16 8.74
C GLY A 86 17.10 -4.70 8.70
N PHE A 87 17.99 -5.48 8.06
CA PHE A 87 19.41 -5.14 7.93
C PHE A 87 19.61 -3.85 7.13
N PHE A 88 19.00 -3.73 5.94
CA PHE A 88 19.17 -2.55 5.11
C PHE A 88 18.43 -1.32 5.64
N MET A 89 17.33 -1.51 6.38
CA MET A 89 16.72 -0.42 7.14
C MET A 89 17.70 0.11 8.18
N ALA A 90 18.30 -0.73 9.01
CA ALA A 90 19.30 -0.31 10.00
C ALA A 90 20.55 0.29 9.33
N ALA A 91 21.02 -0.29 8.23
CA ALA A 91 22.14 0.19 7.46
C ALA A 91 21.91 1.62 6.92
N ALA A 92 20.68 1.96 6.49
CA ALA A 92 20.35 3.32 6.05
C ALA A 92 20.65 4.36 7.14
N GLY A 93 20.38 4.05 8.41
CA GLY A 93 20.71 4.89 9.56
C GLY A 93 22.22 5.03 9.83
N LEU A 94 23.04 4.13 9.31
CA LEU A 94 24.50 4.14 9.47
C LEU A 94 25.23 4.82 8.32
N MET A 95 24.54 5.19 7.25
CA MET A 95 25.17 5.82 6.08
C MET A 95 25.59 7.27 6.36
N ALA A 96 26.76 7.64 5.83
CA ALA A 96 27.34 8.97 5.98
C ALA A 96 27.09 9.88 4.76
N SER A 97 26.35 9.41 3.75
CA SER A 97 26.09 10.18 2.53
C SER A 97 24.68 9.93 1.99
N PRO A 98 24.08 10.89 1.27
CA PRO A 98 22.78 10.71 0.62
C PRO A 98 22.74 9.49 -0.33
N LEU A 99 23.80 9.30 -1.12
CA LEU A 99 23.91 8.15 -2.01
C LEU A 99 23.90 6.83 -1.24
N GLY A 100 24.64 6.75 -0.12
CA GLY A 100 24.64 5.57 0.75
C GLY A 100 23.25 5.26 1.31
N VAL A 101 22.52 6.29 1.77
CA VAL A 101 21.13 6.15 2.22
C VAL A 101 20.24 5.64 1.08
N GLY A 102 20.34 6.24 -0.12
CA GLY A 102 19.56 5.82 -1.30
C GLY A 102 19.80 4.37 -1.70
N ILE A 103 21.07 3.92 -1.68
CA ILE A 103 21.44 2.53 -1.95
C ILE A 103 20.85 1.58 -0.89
N ALA A 104 21.00 1.92 0.39
CA ALA A 104 20.46 1.10 1.48
C ALA A 104 18.92 0.98 1.39
N LEU A 105 18.22 2.09 1.11
CA LEU A 105 16.78 2.11 0.87
C LEU A 105 16.40 1.26 -0.35
N GLY A 106 17.15 1.35 -1.45
CA GLY A 106 16.94 0.52 -2.63
C GLY A 106 17.07 -0.97 -2.35
N LEU A 107 18.09 -1.37 -1.60
CA LEU A 107 18.27 -2.76 -1.18
C LEU A 107 17.18 -3.20 -0.19
N MET A 108 16.79 -2.34 0.73
CA MET A 108 15.64 -2.58 1.62
C MET A 108 14.35 -2.85 0.82
N GLY A 109 14.08 -2.03 -0.21
CA GLY A 109 12.93 -2.21 -1.10
C GLY A 109 12.96 -3.54 -1.85
N ALA A 110 14.12 -3.99 -2.31
CA ALA A 110 14.28 -5.26 -3.01
C ALA A 110 13.90 -6.46 -2.11
N PHE A 111 14.31 -6.46 -0.83
CA PHE A 111 13.92 -7.51 0.11
C PHE A 111 12.46 -7.37 0.53
N ALA A 112 11.95 -6.16 0.72
CA ALA A 112 10.56 -5.91 1.07
C ALA A 112 9.58 -6.37 -0.03
N ALA A 113 10.01 -6.41 -1.30
CA ALA A 113 9.21 -6.86 -2.45
C ALA A 113 8.70 -8.31 -2.33
N VAL A 114 9.32 -9.13 -1.49
CA VAL A 114 8.91 -10.52 -1.24
C VAL A 114 7.51 -10.61 -0.63
N TYR A 115 7.15 -9.65 0.24
CA TYR A 115 5.97 -9.80 1.09
C TYR A 115 4.66 -9.99 0.32
N HIS A 116 4.29 -9.08 -0.58
CA HIS A 116 2.97 -9.14 -1.21
C HIS A 116 2.75 -10.42 -2.03
N PRO A 117 3.65 -10.86 -2.92
CA PRO A 117 3.41 -12.08 -3.68
C PRO A 117 3.52 -13.36 -2.83
N ILE A 118 4.46 -13.42 -1.90
CA ILE A 118 4.73 -14.65 -1.14
C ILE A 118 3.97 -14.70 0.19
N GLY A 119 4.04 -13.65 0.99
CA GLY A 119 3.36 -13.59 2.29
C GLY A 119 1.85 -13.68 2.16
N THR A 120 1.25 -13.01 1.15
CA THR A 120 -0.20 -13.09 0.89
C THR A 120 -0.61 -14.51 0.48
N ALA A 121 0.17 -15.18 -0.39
CA ALA A 121 -0.09 -16.56 -0.77
C ALA A 121 -0.04 -17.50 0.44
N MET A 122 1.00 -17.38 1.28
CA MET A 122 1.14 -18.16 2.51
C MET A 122 0.00 -17.90 3.50
N LEU A 123 -0.50 -16.66 3.59
CA LEU A 123 -1.63 -16.30 4.43
C LEU A 123 -2.90 -17.02 3.99
N VAL A 124 -3.20 -17.00 2.68
CA VAL A 124 -4.37 -17.67 2.10
C VAL A 124 -4.34 -19.16 2.42
N GLU A 125 -3.18 -19.79 2.27
CA GLU A 125 -2.98 -21.21 2.55
C GLU A 125 -3.13 -21.53 4.05
N ALA A 126 -2.53 -20.72 4.93
CA ALA A 126 -2.61 -20.92 6.38
C ALA A 126 -4.01 -20.67 6.96
N ALA A 127 -4.83 -19.85 6.28
CA ALA A 127 -6.17 -19.47 6.71
C ALA A 127 -7.23 -20.55 6.44
N GLY A 128 -7.01 -21.46 5.47
CA GLY A 128 -7.99 -22.48 5.07
C GLY A 128 -9.33 -21.85 4.70
N ASP A 129 -10.42 -22.32 5.32
CA ASP A 129 -11.77 -21.83 5.03
C ASP A 129 -12.03 -20.39 5.50
N ARG A 130 -11.13 -19.78 6.27
CA ARG A 130 -11.30 -18.45 6.87
C ARG A 130 -10.50 -17.35 6.16
N VAL A 131 -10.23 -17.51 4.86
CA VAL A 131 -9.39 -16.58 4.06
C VAL A 131 -9.88 -15.15 4.18
N GLY A 132 -11.17 -14.86 4.04
CA GLY A 132 -11.70 -13.50 4.12
C GLY A 132 -11.37 -12.81 5.45
N ARG A 133 -11.56 -13.52 6.57
CA ARG A 133 -11.22 -13.01 7.91
C ARG A 133 -9.70 -12.78 8.05
N ALA A 134 -8.90 -13.70 7.58
CA ALA A 134 -7.43 -13.60 7.66
C ALA A 134 -6.91 -12.41 6.85
N MET A 135 -7.42 -12.22 5.63
CA MET A 135 -7.08 -11.08 4.77
C MET A 135 -7.51 -9.74 5.39
N GLY A 136 -8.70 -9.70 6.01
CA GLY A 136 -9.18 -8.50 6.72
C GLY A 136 -8.28 -8.12 7.89
N VAL A 137 -7.89 -9.10 8.73
CA VAL A 137 -6.95 -8.88 9.84
C VAL A 137 -5.59 -8.46 9.30
N ASN A 138 -5.09 -9.11 8.26
CA ASN A 138 -3.83 -8.76 7.63
C ASN A 138 -3.83 -7.32 7.08
N GLY A 139 -4.93 -6.87 6.48
CA GLY A 139 -5.12 -5.48 6.06
C GLY A 139 -4.98 -4.48 7.22
N VAL A 140 -5.53 -4.81 8.41
CA VAL A 140 -5.36 -3.98 9.61
C VAL A 140 -3.88 -3.87 10.00
N PHE A 141 -3.10 -4.95 9.94
CA PHE A 141 -1.67 -4.92 10.23
C PHE A 141 -0.88 -4.07 9.22
N GLY A 142 -1.25 -4.12 7.93
CA GLY A 142 -0.68 -3.20 6.93
C GLY A 142 -0.94 -1.73 7.29
N ASN A 143 -2.17 -1.40 7.66
CA ASN A 143 -2.54 -0.03 8.08
C ASN A 143 -1.84 0.40 9.38
N ILE A 144 -1.61 -0.51 10.31
CA ILE A 144 -0.79 -0.23 11.50
C ILE A 144 0.62 0.19 11.05
N GLY A 145 1.22 -0.50 10.06
CA GLY A 145 2.52 -0.11 9.49
C GLY A 145 2.50 1.31 8.92
N VAL A 146 1.50 1.62 8.09
CA VAL A 146 1.34 2.97 7.51
C VAL A 146 1.19 4.04 8.57
N ALA A 147 0.30 3.83 9.55
CA ALA A 147 -0.01 4.83 10.56
C ALA A 147 1.12 5.00 11.58
N THR A 148 1.79 3.91 11.97
CA THR A 148 2.87 3.97 12.96
C THR A 148 4.19 4.49 12.40
N ALA A 149 4.42 4.42 11.09
CA ALA A 149 5.65 4.93 10.47
C ALA A 149 5.92 6.40 10.83
N PRO A 150 5.02 7.36 10.62
CA PRO A 150 5.30 8.76 10.94
C PRO A 150 5.48 9.01 12.45
N ILE A 151 4.64 8.45 13.31
CA ILE A 151 4.71 8.72 14.74
C ILE A 151 5.98 8.12 15.37
N MET A 152 6.29 6.85 15.10
CA MET A 152 7.48 6.20 15.64
C MET A 152 8.76 6.86 15.14
N THR A 153 8.83 7.16 13.84
CA THR A 153 9.98 7.84 13.24
C THR A 153 10.17 9.22 13.85
N ALA A 154 9.10 10.00 14.03
CA ALA A 154 9.18 11.34 14.60
C ALA A 154 9.68 11.33 16.06
N PHE A 155 9.11 10.46 16.91
CA PHE A 155 9.50 10.37 18.31
C PHE A 155 10.94 9.88 18.48
N ILE A 156 11.35 8.85 17.74
CA ILE A 156 12.72 8.35 17.80
C ILE A 156 13.70 9.41 17.27
N ALA A 157 13.39 10.05 16.14
CA ALA A 157 14.25 11.06 15.55
C ALA A 157 14.40 12.30 16.42
N ALA A 158 13.35 12.73 17.12
CA ALA A 158 13.40 13.85 18.05
C ALA A 158 14.20 13.53 19.33
N GLY A 159 14.09 12.30 19.85
CA GLY A 159 14.74 11.91 21.10
C GLY A 159 16.17 11.39 20.93
N LEU A 160 16.45 10.65 19.86
CA LEU A 160 17.71 9.93 19.65
C LEU A 160 18.45 10.32 18.37
N GLY A 161 17.81 11.11 17.49
CA GLY A 161 18.31 11.46 16.17
C GLY A 161 17.76 10.58 15.04
N TRP A 162 17.78 11.14 13.81
CA TRP A 162 17.19 10.51 12.63
C TRP A 162 17.78 9.12 12.32
N ARG A 163 19.04 8.89 12.64
CA ARG A 163 19.74 7.62 12.41
C ARG A 163 19.06 6.48 13.16
N TRP A 164 18.71 6.72 14.42
CA TRP A 164 18.04 5.74 15.28
C TRP A 164 16.60 5.44 14.83
N ALA A 165 15.97 6.37 14.13
CA ALA A 165 14.67 6.13 13.54
C ALA A 165 14.68 5.03 12.46
N PHE A 166 15.83 4.76 11.85
CA PHE A 166 16.06 3.63 10.96
C PHE A 166 16.63 2.40 11.69
N ILE A 167 17.60 2.61 12.60
CA ILE A 167 18.32 1.53 13.26
C ILE A 167 17.39 0.71 14.16
N ILE A 168 16.58 1.36 15.01
CA ILE A 168 15.72 0.64 15.96
C ILE A 168 14.69 -0.24 15.25
N PRO A 169 13.82 0.26 14.36
CA PRO A 169 12.84 -0.59 13.68
C PRO A 169 13.50 -1.62 12.76
N GLY A 170 14.66 -1.28 12.17
CA GLY A 170 15.45 -2.23 11.39
C GLY A 170 15.95 -3.40 12.23
N ALA A 171 16.50 -3.12 13.41
CA ALA A 171 16.94 -4.16 14.35
C ALA A 171 15.76 -5.02 14.84
N VAL A 172 14.61 -4.41 15.14
CA VAL A 172 13.40 -5.16 15.53
C VAL A 172 12.94 -6.08 14.41
N CYS A 173 12.88 -5.58 13.16
CA CYS A 173 12.53 -6.40 11.98
C CYS A 173 13.51 -7.57 11.82
N PHE A 174 14.80 -7.31 11.95
CA PHE A 174 15.86 -8.34 11.85
C PHE A 174 15.72 -9.42 12.94
N VAL A 175 15.48 -9.02 14.19
CA VAL A 175 15.26 -9.96 15.31
C VAL A 175 14.01 -10.81 15.09
N VAL A 176 12.92 -10.21 14.60
CA VAL A 176 11.72 -10.96 14.19
C VAL A 176 12.07 -11.97 13.10
N GLY A 177 12.95 -11.59 12.15
CA GLY A 177 13.46 -12.49 11.12
C GLY A 177 14.25 -13.67 11.67
N LEU A 178 15.09 -13.47 12.69
CA LEU A 178 15.80 -14.55 13.38
C LEU A 178 14.84 -15.49 14.12
N ALA A 179 13.76 -14.96 14.68
CA ALA A 179 12.70 -15.77 15.28
C ALA A 179 11.95 -16.58 14.21
N TYR A 180 11.58 -15.94 13.09
CA TYR A 180 10.89 -16.61 11.98
C TYR A 180 11.74 -17.73 11.35
N ALA A 181 13.04 -17.52 11.19
CA ALA A 181 13.97 -18.51 10.64
C ALA A 181 14.03 -19.83 11.46
N ARG A 182 13.59 -19.78 12.74
CA ARG A 182 13.52 -20.96 13.61
C ARG A 182 12.18 -21.68 13.56
N GLU A 183 11.16 -21.06 12.93
CA GLU A 183 9.87 -21.71 12.75
C GLU A 183 9.98 -22.82 11.72
N PRO A 184 9.29 -23.95 11.93
CA PRO A 184 9.27 -25.01 10.94
C PRO A 184 8.56 -24.54 9.66
N GLU A 185 9.01 -25.04 8.52
CA GLU A 185 8.33 -24.78 7.26
C GLU A 185 6.90 -25.30 7.31
N PHE A 186 5.96 -24.44 7.01
CA PHE A 186 4.54 -24.78 6.97
C PHE A 186 4.14 -25.18 5.55
N ASP A 187 3.89 -26.49 5.36
CA ASP A 187 3.42 -27.05 4.08
C ASP A 187 1.89 -27.08 4.05
N ALA A 188 1.31 -26.04 3.47
CA ALA A 188 -0.13 -25.90 3.37
C ALA A 188 -0.79 -26.76 2.28
N LEU A 189 -0.01 -27.32 1.34
CA LEU A 189 -0.52 -28.20 0.28
C LEU A 189 -1.18 -29.48 0.83
N LYS A 190 -0.87 -29.83 2.09
CA LYS A 190 -1.52 -30.92 2.81
C LYS A 190 -2.86 -30.56 3.45
N ALA A 191 -3.24 -29.28 3.47
CA ALA A 191 -4.44 -28.79 4.14
C ALA A 191 -5.62 -28.51 3.16
N GLY A 192 -5.76 -29.27 2.09
CA GLY A 192 -6.91 -29.42 1.19
C GLY A 192 -7.95 -28.28 1.18
N GLY A 193 -7.58 -27.09 0.69
CA GLY A 193 -8.53 -26.00 0.48
C GLY A 193 -9.13 -26.06 -0.91
N GLY A 194 -10.28 -26.71 -1.07
CA GLY A 194 -11.10 -26.62 -2.29
C GLY A 194 -11.57 -25.17 -2.47
N GLY A 195 -11.04 -24.47 -3.48
CA GLY A 195 -11.53 -23.14 -3.83
C GLY A 195 -13.01 -23.18 -4.17
N ARG A 196 -13.80 -22.20 -3.70
CA ARG A 196 -15.19 -22.05 -4.12
C ARG A 196 -15.24 -21.93 -5.65
N PRO A 197 -16.19 -22.63 -6.32
CA PRO A 197 -16.35 -22.50 -7.75
C PRO A 197 -16.56 -21.02 -8.12
N PHE A 198 -15.79 -20.55 -9.10
CA PHE A 198 -15.93 -19.20 -9.63
C PHE A 198 -17.18 -19.16 -10.51
N ALA A 199 -18.11 -18.25 -10.20
CA ALA A 199 -19.28 -18.07 -11.02
C ALA A 199 -18.87 -17.49 -12.40
N PRO A 200 -19.41 -18.02 -13.52
CA PRO A 200 -19.15 -17.47 -14.84
C PRO A 200 -19.69 -16.04 -14.93
N ILE A 201 -18.85 -15.12 -15.39
CA ILE A 201 -19.22 -13.72 -15.61
C ILE A 201 -19.11 -13.43 -17.10
N PRO A 202 -20.05 -12.65 -17.70
CA PRO A 202 -19.97 -12.31 -19.11
C PRO A 202 -18.62 -11.68 -19.49
N PRO A 203 -17.95 -12.15 -20.56
CA PRO A 203 -16.61 -11.69 -20.95
C PRO A 203 -16.52 -10.18 -21.17
N VAL A 204 -17.56 -9.55 -21.67
CA VAL A 204 -17.64 -8.08 -21.84
C VAL A 204 -17.49 -7.37 -20.49
N VAL A 205 -18.18 -7.87 -19.44
CA VAL A 205 -18.12 -7.31 -18.08
C VAL A 205 -16.75 -7.54 -17.47
N VAL A 206 -16.16 -8.74 -17.64
CA VAL A 206 -14.79 -9.05 -17.20
C VAL A 206 -13.77 -8.12 -17.88
N ARG A 207 -13.85 -7.98 -19.23
CA ARG A 207 -12.95 -7.09 -19.98
C ARG A 207 -13.04 -5.65 -19.49
N ARG A 208 -14.26 -5.13 -19.27
CA ARG A 208 -14.46 -3.78 -18.72
C ARG A 208 -13.85 -3.64 -17.32
N ALA A 209 -14.07 -4.61 -16.43
CA ALA A 209 -13.49 -4.61 -15.08
C ALA A 209 -11.95 -4.64 -15.13
N VAL A 210 -11.35 -5.45 -16.00
CA VAL A 210 -9.88 -5.53 -16.19
C VAL A 210 -9.31 -4.19 -16.65
N LEU A 211 -9.91 -3.56 -17.66
CA LEU A 211 -9.45 -2.26 -18.17
C LEU A 211 -9.51 -1.18 -17.07
N ILE A 212 -10.60 -1.15 -16.30
CA ILE A 212 -10.76 -0.24 -15.17
C ILE A 212 -9.70 -0.53 -14.10
N LEU A 213 -9.49 -1.80 -13.73
CA LEU A 213 -8.49 -2.18 -12.73
C LEU A 213 -7.06 -1.80 -13.15
N LEU A 214 -6.71 -1.92 -14.43
CA LEU A 214 -5.41 -1.50 -14.94
C LEU A 214 -5.27 0.03 -14.95
N ALA A 215 -6.30 0.77 -15.37
CA ALA A 215 -6.30 2.22 -15.33
C ALA A 215 -6.16 2.75 -13.88
N ILE A 216 -6.90 2.16 -12.95
CA ILE A 216 -6.79 2.50 -11.52
C ILE A 216 -5.40 2.16 -10.98
N ALA A 217 -4.79 1.03 -11.37
CA ALA A 217 -3.46 0.65 -10.87
C ALA A 217 -2.39 1.71 -11.19
N VAL A 218 -2.45 2.32 -12.38
CA VAL A 218 -1.54 3.41 -12.78
C VAL A 218 -1.71 4.63 -11.87
N VAL A 219 -2.95 5.06 -11.67
CA VAL A 219 -3.26 6.36 -11.02
C VAL A 219 -3.33 6.24 -9.51
N SER A 220 -4.00 5.21 -8.96
CA SER A 220 -4.16 5.11 -7.52
C SER A 220 -2.87 4.74 -6.82
N GLY A 221 -1.95 4.02 -7.50
CA GLY A 221 -0.59 3.81 -7.00
C GLY A 221 0.15 5.13 -6.75
N LEU A 222 0.09 6.06 -7.72
CA LEU A 222 0.67 7.39 -7.57
C LEU A 222 -0.05 8.20 -6.47
N VAL A 223 -1.39 8.30 -6.53
CA VAL A 223 -2.17 9.11 -5.57
C VAL A 223 -2.00 8.59 -4.14
N PHE A 224 -2.10 7.27 -3.93
CA PHE A 224 -1.94 6.67 -2.61
C PHE A 224 -0.55 6.95 -2.02
N ASN A 225 0.50 6.66 -2.78
CA ASN A 225 1.87 6.80 -2.27
C ASN A 225 2.28 8.27 -2.15
N ALA A 226 1.98 9.13 -3.13
CA ALA A 226 2.27 10.54 -3.01
C ALA A 226 1.54 11.17 -1.82
N TYR A 227 0.25 10.86 -1.64
CA TYR A 227 -0.53 11.37 -0.53
C TYR A 227 0.05 10.92 0.83
N THR A 228 0.36 9.63 1.00
CA THR A 228 0.92 9.12 2.25
C THR A 228 2.33 9.66 2.55
N LEU A 229 3.14 9.89 1.53
CA LEU A 229 4.46 10.53 1.66
C LEU A 229 4.36 12.01 2.03
N LEU A 230 3.31 12.70 1.57
CA LEU A 230 3.09 14.12 1.82
C LEU A 230 2.57 14.45 3.22
N ILE A 231 1.84 13.54 3.86
CA ILE A 231 1.14 13.82 5.12
C ILE A 231 2.07 14.40 6.20
N PRO A 232 3.25 13.84 6.51
CA PRO A 232 4.13 14.42 7.52
C PRO A 232 4.55 15.86 7.17
N LYS A 233 4.94 16.11 5.93
CA LYS A 233 5.32 17.46 5.49
C LYS A 233 4.15 18.43 5.50
N LEU A 234 2.96 17.97 5.11
CA LEU A 234 1.72 18.75 5.19
C LEU A 234 1.38 19.16 6.63
N MET A 235 1.50 18.23 7.58
CA MET A 235 1.29 18.53 9.00
C MET A 235 2.33 19.52 9.52
N GLN A 236 3.58 19.38 9.10
CA GLN A 236 4.63 20.33 9.44
C GLN A 236 4.33 21.75 8.92
N GLU A 237 4.01 21.88 7.64
CA GLU A 237 3.81 23.21 7.02
C GLU A 237 2.55 23.92 7.51
N ARG A 238 1.48 23.18 7.81
CA ARG A 238 0.17 23.75 8.10
C ARG A 238 -0.15 23.85 9.60
N LEU A 239 0.40 22.97 10.43
CA LEU A 239 0.00 22.85 11.85
C LEU A 239 1.18 22.96 12.83
N ALA A 240 2.36 22.44 12.50
CA ALA A 240 3.47 22.32 13.43
C ALA A 240 4.76 22.88 12.80
N ARG A 241 4.76 24.18 12.54
CA ARG A 241 5.80 24.89 11.75
C ARG A 241 7.16 24.98 12.45
N SER A 242 7.22 24.82 13.77
CA SER A 242 8.50 24.79 14.48
C SER A 242 9.17 23.43 14.35
N PRO A 243 10.49 23.39 14.08
CA PRO A 243 11.27 22.14 14.03
C PRO A 243 11.17 21.27 15.29
N ASP A 244 11.05 21.91 16.47
CA ASP A 244 10.92 21.21 17.76
C ASP A 244 9.61 20.42 17.89
N LEU A 245 8.64 20.68 17.02
CA LEU A 245 7.34 20.01 17.00
C LEU A 245 7.32 18.74 16.16
N LEU A 246 8.47 18.16 15.79
CA LEU A 246 8.53 16.92 15.02
C LEU A 246 7.69 15.77 15.64
N PRO A 247 7.68 15.53 16.97
CA PRO A 247 6.77 14.54 17.56
C PRO A 247 5.29 14.85 17.32
N VAL A 248 4.91 16.14 17.35
CA VAL A 248 3.53 16.58 17.04
C VAL A 248 3.20 16.32 15.58
N VAL A 249 4.13 16.58 14.65
CA VAL A 249 3.97 16.24 13.22
C VAL A 249 3.69 14.76 13.05
N GLY A 250 4.47 13.90 13.71
CA GLY A 250 4.27 12.45 13.68
C GLY A 250 2.91 12.01 14.22
N LEU A 251 2.48 12.62 15.34
CA LEU A 251 1.17 12.35 15.93
C LEU A 251 0.01 12.78 15.01
N LEU A 252 0.08 13.97 14.43
CA LEU A 252 -0.94 14.47 13.50
C LEU A 252 -1.01 13.61 12.23
N ALA A 253 0.13 13.21 11.69
CA ALA A 253 0.19 12.30 10.55
C ALA A 253 -0.39 10.92 10.89
N PHE A 254 -0.13 10.39 12.10
CA PHE A 254 -0.76 9.17 12.60
C PHE A 254 -2.28 9.30 12.67
N VAL A 255 -2.80 10.38 13.27
CA VAL A 255 -4.24 10.62 13.39
C VAL A 255 -4.90 10.71 12.01
N ALA A 256 -4.28 11.40 11.05
CA ALA A 256 -4.80 11.46 9.69
C ALA A 256 -4.84 10.09 9.00
N THR A 257 -3.79 9.27 9.15
CA THR A 257 -3.68 7.98 8.43
C THR A 257 -4.47 6.85 9.08
N ILE A 258 -4.65 6.85 10.41
CA ILE A 258 -5.42 5.80 11.10
C ILE A 258 -6.90 5.80 10.70
N CYS A 259 -7.43 6.95 10.25
CA CYS A 259 -8.76 7.04 9.65
C CYS A 259 -8.91 6.13 8.43
N GLY A 260 -7.83 5.96 7.65
CA GLY A 260 -7.79 5.04 6.52
C GLY A 260 -8.03 3.59 6.94
N GLY A 261 -7.37 3.14 8.01
CA GLY A 261 -7.56 1.79 8.55
C GLY A 261 -8.99 1.50 9.00
N ALA A 262 -9.60 2.45 9.71
CA ALA A 262 -11.00 2.37 10.13
C ALA A 262 -11.95 2.29 8.91
N THR A 263 -11.65 3.05 7.86
CA THR A 263 -12.45 3.06 6.63
C THR A 263 -12.32 1.74 5.87
N GLN A 264 -11.16 1.13 5.77
CA GLN A 264 -11.02 -0.18 5.12
C GLN A 264 -11.90 -1.24 5.75
N PHE A 265 -11.97 -1.27 7.10
CA PHE A 265 -12.86 -2.17 7.81
C PHE A 265 -14.34 -1.90 7.51
N THR A 266 -14.73 -0.63 7.49
CA THR A 266 -16.11 -0.21 7.19
C THR A 266 -16.48 -0.53 5.75
N VAL A 267 -15.61 -0.21 4.80
CA VAL A 267 -15.76 -0.49 3.36
C VAL A 267 -15.87 -1.99 3.13
N GLY A 268 -15.04 -2.81 3.79
CA GLY A 268 -15.14 -4.28 3.71
C GLY A 268 -16.54 -4.78 4.08
N ARG A 269 -17.13 -4.27 5.16
CA ARG A 269 -18.51 -4.61 5.56
C ARG A 269 -19.57 -4.12 4.58
N MET A 270 -19.39 -2.91 4.03
CA MET A 270 -20.34 -2.36 3.06
C MET A 270 -20.36 -3.16 1.77
N ILE A 271 -19.23 -3.67 1.33
CA ILE A 271 -19.08 -4.50 0.12
C ILE A 271 -19.85 -5.82 0.25
N ASP A 272 -20.03 -6.36 1.46
CA ASP A 272 -20.77 -7.61 1.67
C ASP A 272 -22.28 -7.46 1.37
N SER A 273 -22.82 -6.23 1.42
CA SER A 273 -24.24 -5.95 1.25
C SER A 273 -24.59 -4.96 0.14
N ARG A 274 -23.59 -4.36 -0.49
CA ARG A 274 -23.74 -3.35 -1.55
C ARG A 274 -22.87 -3.69 -2.75
N THR A 275 -23.27 -3.21 -3.94
CA THR A 275 -22.45 -3.35 -5.13
C THR A 275 -21.15 -2.55 -4.98
N LEU A 276 -20.10 -3.03 -5.65
CA LEU A 276 -18.79 -2.35 -5.62
C LEU A 276 -18.89 -0.91 -6.12
N LYS A 277 -19.72 -0.65 -7.13
CA LYS A 277 -19.94 0.72 -7.61
C LYS A 277 -20.58 1.61 -6.55
N ALA A 278 -21.58 1.11 -5.83
CA ALA A 278 -22.26 1.87 -4.78
C ALA A 278 -21.30 2.28 -3.64
N VAL A 279 -20.23 1.51 -3.41
CA VAL A 279 -19.19 1.82 -2.42
C VAL A 279 -18.06 2.64 -3.02
N PHE A 280 -17.63 2.34 -4.24
CA PHE A 280 -16.50 2.98 -4.91
C PHE A 280 -16.77 4.45 -5.28
N LEU A 281 -17.97 4.72 -5.80
CA LEU A 281 -18.32 6.05 -6.32
C LEU A 281 -18.27 7.17 -5.27
N PRO A 282 -18.85 7.02 -4.06
CA PRO A 282 -18.72 8.05 -3.01
C PRO A 282 -17.28 8.31 -2.60
N LEU A 283 -16.44 7.27 -2.51
CA LEU A 283 -15.01 7.41 -2.19
C LEU A 283 -14.28 8.20 -3.30
N GLY A 284 -14.56 7.91 -4.57
CA GLY A 284 -14.00 8.65 -5.71
C GLY A 284 -14.44 10.11 -5.74
N ILE A 285 -15.72 10.38 -5.48
CA ILE A 285 -16.27 11.74 -5.43
C ILE A 285 -15.60 12.57 -4.32
N ALA A 286 -15.34 11.99 -3.15
CA ALA A 286 -14.80 12.73 -2.01
C ALA A 286 -13.30 13.04 -2.11
N VAL A 287 -12.50 12.18 -2.78
CA VAL A 287 -11.04 12.37 -2.90
C VAL A 287 -10.69 13.66 -3.63
N VAL A 288 -11.33 13.92 -4.77
CA VAL A 288 -10.97 15.07 -5.63
C VAL A 288 -11.18 16.41 -4.91
N PRO A 289 -12.39 16.75 -4.39
CA PRO A 289 -12.57 17.98 -3.65
C PRO A 289 -11.77 18.02 -2.35
N GLY A 290 -11.53 16.87 -1.71
CA GLY A 290 -10.67 16.79 -0.51
C GLY A 290 -9.24 17.23 -0.80
N LEU A 291 -8.63 16.74 -1.87
CA LEU A 291 -7.28 17.12 -2.31
C LEU A 291 -7.23 18.61 -2.73
N ILE A 292 -8.26 19.10 -3.45
CA ILE A 292 -8.38 20.51 -3.78
C ILE A 292 -8.48 21.36 -2.50
N ALA A 293 -9.31 20.97 -1.54
CA ALA A 293 -9.43 21.68 -0.28
C ALA A 293 -8.09 21.74 0.47
N LEU A 294 -7.35 20.63 0.54
CA LEU A 294 -6.02 20.58 1.19
C LEU A 294 -5.00 21.52 0.54
N SER A 295 -5.16 21.87 -0.74
CA SER A 295 -4.26 22.82 -1.39
C SER A 295 -4.43 24.28 -0.88
N PHE A 296 -5.62 24.62 -0.36
CA PHE A 296 -5.97 25.98 0.10
C PHE A 296 -6.12 26.09 1.63
N LEU A 297 -6.40 24.98 2.32
CA LEU A 297 -6.63 24.99 3.76
C LEU A 297 -5.34 25.24 4.55
N ASP A 298 -5.48 25.97 5.65
CA ASP A 298 -4.45 26.17 6.67
C ASP A 298 -5.03 25.96 8.08
N GLY A 299 -4.16 25.76 9.06
CA GLY A 299 -4.57 25.53 10.45
C GLY A 299 -5.32 24.20 10.65
N TRP A 300 -6.07 24.11 11.75
CA TRP A 300 -6.67 22.85 12.24
C TRP A 300 -7.67 22.19 11.30
N ALA A 301 -8.25 22.94 10.34
CA ALA A 301 -9.15 22.38 9.33
C ALA A 301 -8.45 21.38 8.38
N VAL A 302 -7.13 21.46 8.26
CA VAL A 302 -6.32 20.50 7.48
C VAL A 302 -6.46 19.07 8.02
N LEU A 303 -6.47 18.87 9.32
CA LEU A 303 -6.45 17.54 9.93
C LEU A 303 -7.70 16.69 9.60
N PRO A 304 -8.95 17.16 9.79
CA PRO A 304 -10.12 16.37 9.44
C PRO A 304 -10.24 16.14 7.93
N VAL A 305 -9.84 17.10 7.09
CA VAL A 305 -9.88 16.93 5.63
C VAL A 305 -8.80 15.93 5.18
N ALA A 306 -7.60 15.97 5.76
CA ALA A 306 -6.57 14.97 5.52
C ALA A 306 -7.05 13.57 5.96
N GLY A 307 -7.69 13.46 7.13
CA GLY A 307 -8.31 12.21 7.57
C GLY A 307 -9.37 11.68 6.59
N LEU A 308 -10.21 12.56 6.05
CA LEU A 308 -11.22 12.20 5.05
C LEU A 308 -10.58 11.71 3.74
N VAL A 309 -9.57 12.40 3.24
CA VAL A 309 -8.84 11.99 2.02
C VAL A 309 -8.15 10.63 2.28
N ALA A 310 -7.49 10.44 3.43
CA ALA A 310 -6.92 9.15 3.81
C ALA A 310 -8.00 8.06 3.83
N ALA A 311 -9.13 8.30 4.48
CA ALA A 311 -10.26 7.39 4.53
C ALA A 311 -10.71 6.94 3.12
N CYS A 312 -10.85 7.89 2.22
CA CYS A 312 -11.27 7.60 0.84
C CYS A 312 -10.21 6.84 0.04
N VAL A 313 -8.94 7.26 0.11
CA VAL A 313 -7.83 6.63 -0.62
C VAL A 313 -7.61 5.19 -0.14
N PHE A 314 -7.62 4.95 1.17
CA PHE A 314 -7.48 3.60 1.74
C PHE A 314 -8.73 2.74 1.49
N GLY A 315 -9.93 3.31 1.56
CA GLY A 315 -11.17 2.62 1.21
C GLY A 315 -11.18 2.10 -0.22
N GLN A 316 -10.64 2.87 -1.17
CA GLN A 316 -10.49 2.45 -2.56
C GLN A 316 -9.57 1.23 -2.73
N VAL A 317 -8.56 1.04 -1.87
CA VAL A 317 -7.72 -0.17 -1.90
C VAL A 317 -8.57 -1.41 -1.68
N THR A 318 -9.44 -1.41 -0.65
CA THR A 318 -10.34 -2.54 -0.36
C THR A 318 -11.30 -2.83 -1.52
N VAL A 319 -11.85 -1.78 -2.15
CA VAL A 319 -12.70 -1.93 -3.34
C VAL A 319 -11.93 -2.59 -4.48
N ASN A 320 -10.73 -2.11 -4.80
CA ASN A 320 -9.91 -2.61 -5.90
C ASN A 320 -9.48 -4.08 -5.70
N GLU A 321 -9.15 -4.46 -4.46
CA GLU A 321 -8.86 -5.85 -4.12
C GLU A 321 -10.09 -6.74 -4.32
N THR A 322 -11.27 -6.26 -3.89
CA THR A 322 -12.53 -6.99 -4.06
C THR A 322 -12.97 -7.08 -5.51
N MET A 323 -12.75 -6.04 -6.33
CA MET A 323 -12.96 -6.11 -7.78
C MET A 323 -12.16 -7.25 -8.41
N THR A 324 -10.88 -7.36 -8.07
CA THR A 324 -10.03 -8.44 -8.55
C THR A 324 -10.55 -9.81 -8.09
N ALA A 325 -10.94 -9.92 -6.83
CA ALA A 325 -11.44 -11.19 -6.29
C ALA A 325 -12.79 -11.63 -6.89
N ARG A 326 -13.69 -10.68 -7.20
CA ARG A 326 -15.05 -10.98 -7.71
C ARG A 326 -15.12 -11.14 -9.22
N TYR A 327 -14.35 -10.34 -9.99
CA TYR A 327 -14.49 -10.26 -11.45
C TYR A 327 -13.44 -11.06 -12.21
N ILE A 328 -12.38 -11.54 -11.56
CA ILE A 328 -11.29 -12.25 -12.23
C ILE A 328 -11.30 -13.72 -11.82
N ALA A 329 -11.24 -14.60 -12.83
CA ALA A 329 -11.16 -16.03 -12.62
C ALA A 329 -9.96 -16.41 -11.76
N PRO A 330 -10.06 -17.40 -10.86
CA PRO A 330 -9.02 -17.76 -9.90
C PRO A 330 -7.65 -17.99 -10.55
N GLU A 331 -7.61 -18.58 -11.73
CA GLU A 331 -6.40 -18.94 -12.48
C GLU A 331 -5.63 -17.69 -12.95
N LEU A 332 -6.34 -16.58 -13.20
CA LEU A 332 -5.79 -15.32 -13.69
C LEU A 332 -5.52 -14.30 -12.59
N ARG A 333 -6.07 -14.49 -11.38
CA ARG A 333 -5.95 -13.53 -10.27
C ARG A 333 -4.51 -13.24 -9.89
N ALA A 334 -3.68 -14.27 -9.70
CA ALA A 334 -2.29 -14.10 -9.32
C ALA A 334 -1.51 -13.29 -10.36
N LYS A 335 -1.73 -13.56 -11.65
CA LYS A 335 -1.10 -12.82 -12.76
C LYS A 335 -1.54 -11.36 -12.77
N LEU A 336 -2.84 -11.10 -12.62
CA LEU A 336 -3.36 -9.73 -12.61
C LEU A 336 -2.89 -8.95 -11.38
N TYR A 337 -2.85 -9.60 -10.19
CA TYR A 337 -2.27 -8.98 -8.98
C TYR A 337 -0.82 -8.57 -9.20
N SER A 338 0.03 -9.45 -9.74
CA SER A 338 1.44 -9.13 -10.01
C SER A 338 1.57 -7.94 -10.94
N ILE A 339 0.80 -7.89 -12.03
CA ILE A 339 0.81 -6.77 -12.98
C ILE A 339 0.36 -5.47 -12.29
N ARG A 340 -0.74 -5.51 -11.54
CA ARG A 340 -1.28 -4.34 -10.83
C ARG A 340 -0.32 -3.81 -9.78
N PHE A 341 0.30 -4.70 -8.97
CA PHE A 341 1.29 -4.29 -7.97
C PHE A 341 2.51 -3.66 -8.61
N THR A 342 3.06 -4.26 -9.67
CA THR A 342 4.20 -3.69 -10.39
C THR A 342 3.88 -2.29 -10.93
N ILE A 343 2.76 -2.14 -11.62
CA ILE A 343 2.33 -0.84 -12.18
C ILE A 343 2.09 0.18 -11.04
N GLY A 344 1.40 -0.23 -9.98
CA GLY A 344 1.11 0.64 -8.83
C GLY A 344 2.38 1.13 -8.12
N PHE A 345 3.37 0.26 -7.93
CA PHE A 345 4.63 0.66 -7.28
C PHE A 345 5.60 1.39 -8.20
N LEU A 346 5.51 1.21 -9.51
CA LEU A 346 6.18 2.12 -10.46
C LEU A 346 5.56 3.52 -10.40
N GLY A 347 4.23 3.62 -10.24
CA GLY A 347 3.55 4.88 -9.92
C GLY A 347 4.04 5.48 -8.60
N ALA A 348 4.25 4.64 -7.58
CA ALA A 348 4.84 5.07 -6.30
C ALA A 348 6.27 5.59 -6.45
N ALA A 349 7.07 4.99 -7.31
CA ALA A 349 8.43 5.44 -7.59
C ALA A 349 8.47 6.86 -8.18
N LEU A 350 7.42 7.27 -8.90
CA LEU A 350 7.26 8.63 -9.41
C LEU A 350 6.79 9.62 -8.32
N ALA A 351 6.18 9.12 -7.24
CA ALA A 351 5.59 9.98 -6.20
C ALA A 351 6.64 10.85 -5.51
N SER A 352 7.77 10.27 -5.07
CA SER A 352 8.83 11.01 -4.38
C SER A 352 9.45 12.11 -5.24
N PRO A 353 9.93 11.85 -6.48
CA PRO A 353 10.51 12.90 -7.31
C PRO A 353 9.46 13.94 -7.77
N LEU A 354 8.22 13.53 -8.07
CA LEU A 354 7.16 14.44 -8.46
C LEU A 354 6.85 15.44 -7.33
N VAL A 355 6.63 14.91 -6.14
CA VAL A 355 6.33 15.72 -4.96
C VAL A 355 7.49 16.63 -4.60
N GLY A 356 8.72 16.09 -4.59
CA GLY A 356 9.93 16.85 -4.31
C GLY A 356 10.11 17.99 -5.30
N PHE A 357 10.03 17.71 -6.60
CA PHE A 357 10.15 18.71 -7.65
C PHE A 357 9.08 19.82 -7.55
N LEU A 358 7.81 19.45 -7.38
CA LEU A 358 6.73 20.43 -7.26
C LEU A 358 6.87 21.29 -6.00
N HIS A 359 7.29 20.70 -4.89
CA HIS A 359 7.53 21.43 -3.65
C HIS A 359 8.69 22.44 -3.81
N GLU A 360 9.82 22.02 -4.35
CA GLU A 360 10.98 22.90 -4.55
C GLU A 360 10.66 24.03 -5.56
N ALA A 361 9.95 23.71 -6.64
CA ALA A 361 9.60 24.69 -7.66
C ALA A 361 8.59 25.77 -7.19
N THR A 362 7.76 25.46 -6.19
CA THR A 362 6.65 26.33 -5.76
C THR A 362 6.74 26.80 -4.31
N GLY A 363 7.65 26.23 -3.52
CA GLY A 363 7.77 26.49 -2.08
C GLY A 363 6.59 26.01 -1.25
N SER A 364 5.69 25.16 -1.82
CA SER A 364 4.47 24.74 -1.17
C SER A 364 3.97 23.38 -1.69
N LEU A 365 3.27 22.63 -0.83
CA LEU A 365 2.57 21.42 -1.23
C LEU A 365 1.27 21.67 -2.01
N ALA A 366 0.79 22.89 -2.11
CA ALA A 366 -0.49 23.23 -2.74
C ALA A 366 -0.58 22.72 -4.19
N VAL A 367 0.45 22.96 -5.00
CA VAL A 367 0.48 22.50 -6.40
C VAL A 367 0.54 20.98 -6.48
N ALA A 368 1.31 20.31 -5.59
CA ALA A 368 1.34 18.86 -5.53
C ALA A 368 -0.06 18.27 -5.23
N MET A 369 -0.82 18.87 -4.30
CA MET A 369 -2.20 18.46 -4.01
C MET A 369 -3.14 18.66 -5.20
N LEU A 370 -3.02 19.77 -5.95
CA LEU A 370 -3.82 20.02 -7.16
C LEU A 370 -3.49 19.03 -8.28
N VAL A 371 -2.20 18.72 -8.48
CA VAL A 371 -1.79 17.69 -9.45
C VAL A 371 -2.36 16.32 -9.07
N LEU A 372 -2.28 15.93 -7.79
CA LEU A 372 -2.89 14.69 -7.31
C LEU A 372 -4.41 14.68 -7.46
N ALA A 373 -5.08 15.83 -7.26
CA ALA A 373 -6.52 15.95 -7.50
C ALA A 373 -6.85 15.71 -8.98
N GLY A 374 -6.08 16.29 -9.90
CA GLY A 374 -6.22 16.08 -11.34
C GLY A 374 -6.02 14.61 -11.73
N VAL A 375 -5.01 13.95 -11.17
CA VAL A 375 -4.78 12.52 -11.36
C VAL A 375 -5.92 11.67 -10.78
N ALA A 376 -6.45 12.04 -9.61
CA ALA A 376 -7.55 11.32 -8.95
C ALA A 376 -8.87 11.39 -9.75
N VAL A 377 -9.05 12.38 -10.64
CA VAL A 377 -10.21 12.44 -11.56
C VAL A 377 -10.31 11.17 -12.42
N VAL A 378 -9.19 10.59 -12.83
CA VAL A 378 -9.20 9.33 -13.59
C VAL A 378 -9.82 8.20 -12.77
N THR A 379 -9.50 8.12 -11.47
CA THR A 379 -10.13 7.13 -10.56
C THR A 379 -11.63 7.39 -10.42
N LEU A 380 -12.05 8.66 -10.35
CA LEU A 380 -13.46 9.03 -10.31
C LEU A 380 -14.18 8.63 -11.60
N VAL A 381 -13.58 8.90 -12.77
CA VAL A 381 -14.13 8.45 -14.08
C VAL A 381 -14.26 6.92 -14.12
N CYS A 382 -13.24 6.18 -13.62
CA CYS A 382 -13.29 4.73 -13.48
C CYS A 382 -14.44 4.28 -12.58
N ALA A 383 -14.69 4.97 -11.46
CA ALA A 383 -15.79 4.66 -10.56
C ALA A 383 -17.16 4.87 -11.22
N PHE A 384 -17.34 5.93 -12.00
CA PHE A 384 -18.54 6.15 -12.81
C PHE A 384 -18.70 5.06 -13.90
N ALA A 385 -17.61 4.73 -14.57
CA ALA A 385 -17.58 3.75 -15.64
C ALA A 385 -17.73 2.30 -15.14
N PHE A 386 -17.50 2.02 -13.85
CA PHE A 386 -17.63 0.66 -13.31
C PHE A 386 -19.09 0.18 -13.40
N PRO A 387 -19.32 -1.09 -13.80
CA PRO A 387 -20.68 -1.62 -13.90
C PRO A 387 -21.33 -1.70 -12.51
N ASP A 388 -22.63 -1.37 -12.44
CA ASP A 388 -23.45 -1.54 -11.23
C ASP A 388 -24.29 -2.81 -11.39
N ARG A 389 -23.82 -3.90 -10.79
CA ARG A 389 -24.34 -5.24 -11.03
C ARG A 389 -24.76 -5.91 -9.72
N PRO A 390 -26.09 -6.07 -9.46
CA PRO A 390 -26.56 -6.83 -8.30
C PRO A 390 -26.08 -8.28 -8.27
N GLU A 391 -25.81 -8.86 -9.44
CA GLU A 391 -25.30 -10.23 -9.62
C GLU A 391 -23.96 -10.46 -8.91
N GLU A 392 -23.17 -9.42 -8.65
CA GLU A 392 -21.92 -9.57 -7.90
C GLU A 392 -22.13 -9.98 -6.43
N LEU A 393 -23.33 -9.72 -5.89
CA LEU A 393 -23.76 -10.15 -4.56
C LEU A 393 -24.39 -11.54 -4.57
N LYS A 394 -24.90 -11.96 -5.74
CA LYS A 394 -25.54 -13.24 -5.98
C LYS A 394 -24.98 -13.85 -7.26
N PRO A 395 -23.80 -14.47 -7.20
CA PRO A 395 -23.08 -14.95 -8.38
C PRO A 395 -23.89 -15.90 -9.28
N GLU A 396 -24.86 -16.60 -8.73
CA GLU A 396 -25.78 -17.49 -9.46
C GLU A 396 -26.64 -16.74 -10.49
N LEU A 397 -26.80 -15.43 -10.34
CA LEU A 397 -27.56 -14.61 -11.29
C LEU A 397 -26.78 -14.24 -12.54
N TRP A 398 -25.44 -14.38 -12.56
CA TRP A 398 -24.62 -14.05 -13.74
C TRP A 398 -25.06 -14.82 -14.98
N ALA A 399 -25.41 -16.09 -14.83
CA ALA A 399 -25.91 -16.92 -15.94
C ALA A 399 -27.22 -16.41 -16.55
N ARG A 400 -27.93 -15.49 -15.89
CA ARG A 400 -29.18 -14.87 -16.37
C ARG A 400 -28.99 -13.45 -16.90
N ALA A 401 -27.76 -12.91 -16.85
CA ALA A 401 -27.47 -11.57 -17.31
C ALA A 401 -27.67 -11.47 -18.85
N PRO A 402 -28.24 -10.35 -19.35
CA PRO A 402 -28.53 -10.19 -20.78
C PRO A 402 -27.30 -10.42 -21.67
N GLU A 403 -26.15 -9.86 -21.28
CA GLU A 403 -24.89 -9.96 -22.02
C GLU A 403 -24.40 -11.41 -22.13
N TRP A 404 -24.64 -12.25 -21.14
CA TRP A 404 -24.31 -13.66 -21.17
C TRP A 404 -25.13 -14.43 -22.22
N ARG A 405 -26.42 -14.08 -22.34
CA ARG A 405 -27.31 -14.71 -23.34
C ARG A 405 -26.96 -14.34 -24.77
N GLU A 406 -26.58 -13.10 -25.01
CA GLU A 406 -26.20 -12.62 -26.34
C GLU A 406 -24.91 -13.30 -26.82
N GLU A 407 -23.90 -13.44 -25.97
CA GLU A 407 -22.64 -14.10 -26.32
C GLU A 407 -22.78 -15.61 -26.53
N THR A 408 -23.58 -16.29 -25.70
CA THR A 408 -23.83 -17.73 -25.89
C THR A 408 -24.67 -18.04 -27.10
N ALA A 409 -25.52 -17.10 -27.54
CA ALA A 409 -26.29 -17.23 -28.79
C ALA A 409 -25.45 -16.99 -30.06
N ALA A 410 -24.33 -16.27 -29.92
CA ALA A 410 -23.41 -15.95 -31.01
C ALA A 410 -22.32 -17.01 -31.26
N GLN A 411 -22.16 -18.01 -30.37
CA GLN A 411 -21.27 -19.14 -30.62
C GLN A 411 -21.99 -20.20 -31.46
N PRO A 412 -21.54 -20.49 -32.70
CA PRO A 412 -22.06 -21.62 -33.45
C PRO A 412 -21.78 -22.90 -32.66
N ALA A 413 -22.77 -23.77 -32.57
CA ALA A 413 -22.59 -25.11 -32.06
C ALA A 413 -21.58 -25.84 -32.91
N GLU A 414 -20.33 -26.01 -32.43
CA GLU A 414 -19.33 -26.91 -32.99
C GLU A 414 -19.63 -28.37 -32.61
#